data_fe6b607e9a96b92a230a905adf07900e
#
_entry.id   fe6b607e9a96b92a230a905adf07900e
#
_cell.length_a   1.000
_cell.length_b   1.000
_cell.length_c   1.000
_cell.angle_alpha   90.00
_cell.angle_beta   90.00
_cell.angle_gamma   90.00
#
_symmetry.space_group_name_H-M   'P 1'
#
loop_
_entity.id
_entity.type
_entity.pdbx_description
1 polymer ?
#
loop_
_entity_poly.entity_id
_entity_poly.type
_entity_poly.pdbx_seq_one_letter_code
_entity_poly.pdbx_strand_id
1 'polypeptide(L)'
;MSLSLALFAKAPVPGQTKTRLQGALGQSGAVAAHCQLVEHALTEISRLKGMRTELWMSEQHPVAEAWSERFAIPLRLQQGVDLGARMHHALQQQLSCGASFAFVMGCDCPTLDMRYLDWAASQSAQADVIIAPAQDGGYGLIGLAQPQAHLFTGMPWGSDSVYAQTLLRAELSGLKVVTGAEIWDVDRPEDWTRYQRLFGCQGRP
;
A
#
# COMPACT_ATOMS: atom_id res chain seq x y z
N MET A 1 -20.58 8.33 -2.37
CA MET A 1 -19.86 7.05 -2.55
C MET A 1 -19.11 6.73 -1.27
N SER A 2 -19.13 5.47 -0.83
CA SER A 2 -18.37 5.03 0.35
C SER A 2 -17.03 4.44 -0.12
N LEU A 3 -15.92 5.11 0.16
CA LEU A 3 -14.58 4.66 -0.20
C LEU A 3 -13.89 4.00 0.99
N SER A 4 -13.02 3.02 0.72
CA SER A 4 -12.24 2.34 1.76
C SER A 4 -10.79 2.10 1.29
N LEU A 5 -9.83 2.22 2.20
CA LEU A 5 -8.39 2.03 1.96
C LEU A 5 -7.81 1.10 3.02
N ALA A 6 -7.17 0.03 2.58
CA ALA A 6 -6.33 -0.85 3.39
C ALA A 6 -4.86 -0.46 3.21
N LEU A 7 -4.21 0.04 4.27
CA LEU A 7 -2.77 0.21 4.31
C LEU A 7 -2.11 -1.12 4.67
N PHE A 8 -1.36 -1.69 3.75
CA PHE A 8 -0.61 -2.93 3.96
C PHE A 8 0.77 -2.66 4.53
N ALA A 9 1.07 -3.28 5.66
CA ALA A 9 2.39 -3.23 6.27
C ALA A 9 2.85 -4.62 6.75
N LYS A 10 4.14 -4.88 6.68
CA LYS A 10 4.76 -6.03 7.35
C LYS A 10 4.94 -5.73 8.83
N ALA A 11 4.94 -6.77 9.66
CA ALA A 11 5.37 -6.62 11.04
C ALA A 11 6.86 -6.22 11.08
N PRO A 12 7.28 -5.31 11.97
CA PRO A 12 8.66 -4.82 12.04
C PRO A 12 9.59 -5.82 12.74
N VAL A 13 9.76 -7.00 12.12
CA VAL A 13 10.59 -8.10 12.66
C VAL A 13 12.03 -7.96 12.18
N PRO A 14 13.02 -7.89 13.10
CA PRO A 14 14.43 -7.86 12.72
C PRO A 14 14.83 -9.05 11.83
N GLY A 15 15.60 -8.78 10.78
CA GLY A 15 16.03 -9.81 9.82
C GLY A 15 15.01 -10.13 8.72
N GLN A 16 13.74 -9.74 8.86
CA GLN A 16 12.67 -10.05 7.90
C GLN A 16 12.13 -8.82 7.16
N THR A 17 12.36 -7.61 7.71
CA THR A 17 11.82 -6.36 7.20
C THR A 17 12.93 -5.52 6.59
N LYS A 18 12.70 -4.97 5.38
CA LYS A 18 13.65 -4.13 4.63
C LYS A 18 15.06 -4.72 4.60
N THR A 19 15.16 -6.00 4.27
CA THR A 19 16.43 -6.76 4.30
C THR A 19 17.51 -6.16 3.41
N ARG A 20 17.15 -5.50 2.30
CA ARG A 20 18.09 -4.81 1.41
C ARG A 20 18.71 -3.56 2.03
N LEU A 21 18.06 -2.96 3.06
CA LEU A 21 18.62 -1.85 3.83
C LEU A 21 19.60 -2.30 4.93
N GLN A 22 19.59 -3.59 5.30
CA GLN A 22 20.38 -4.07 6.45
C GLN A 22 21.90 -3.93 6.24
N GLY A 23 22.39 -4.01 5.01
CA GLY A 23 23.80 -3.78 4.71
C GLY A 23 24.27 -2.38 5.07
N ALA A 24 23.41 -1.37 4.93
CA ALA A 24 23.74 0.04 5.20
C ALA A 24 23.33 0.48 6.61
N LEU A 25 22.22 -0.04 7.16
CA LEU A 25 21.62 0.44 8.41
C LEU A 25 21.72 -0.56 9.58
N GLY A 26 22.18 -1.78 9.33
CA GLY A 26 22.03 -2.89 10.27
C GLY A 26 20.57 -3.36 10.40
N GLN A 27 20.34 -4.46 11.13
CA GLN A 27 18.99 -5.01 11.31
C GLN A 27 18.05 -4.03 12.03
N SER A 28 18.52 -3.44 13.13
CA SER A 28 17.73 -2.49 13.92
C SER A 28 17.41 -1.20 13.14
N GLY A 29 18.38 -0.70 12.35
CA GLY A 29 18.19 0.47 11.49
C GLY A 29 17.19 0.20 10.36
N ALA A 30 17.20 -0.99 9.75
CA ALA A 30 16.23 -1.38 8.74
C ALA A 30 14.79 -1.48 9.32
N VAL A 31 14.65 -2.00 10.54
CA VAL A 31 13.36 -2.00 11.26
C VAL A 31 12.90 -0.58 11.56
N ALA A 32 13.80 0.28 12.06
CA ALA A 32 13.47 1.68 12.34
C ALA A 32 13.04 2.43 11.06
N ALA A 33 13.72 2.21 9.94
CA ALA A 33 13.36 2.77 8.65
C ALA A 33 11.96 2.30 8.20
N HIS A 34 11.66 1.01 8.36
CA HIS A 34 10.32 0.49 8.07
C HIS A 34 9.24 1.14 8.94
N CYS A 35 9.47 1.25 10.26
CA CYS A 35 8.52 1.91 11.14
C CYS A 35 8.27 3.36 10.74
N GLN A 36 9.32 4.11 10.34
CA GLN A 36 9.16 5.48 9.85
C GLN A 36 8.30 5.55 8.58
N LEU A 37 8.45 4.61 7.64
CA LEU A 37 7.64 4.56 6.42
C LEU A 37 6.17 4.24 6.74
N VAL A 38 5.91 3.29 7.65
CA VAL A 38 4.55 2.98 8.10
C VAL A 38 3.92 4.20 8.77
N GLU A 39 4.63 4.88 9.68
CA GLU A 39 4.12 6.07 10.37
C GLU A 39 3.91 7.25 9.41
N HIS A 40 4.76 7.40 8.40
CA HIS A 40 4.55 8.36 7.32
C HIS A 40 3.23 8.09 6.58
N ALA A 41 3.02 6.85 6.11
CA ALA A 41 1.80 6.46 5.41
C ALA A 41 0.55 6.61 6.31
N LEU A 42 0.63 6.20 7.59
CA LEU A 42 -0.45 6.38 8.57
C LEU A 42 -0.80 7.87 8.77
N THR A 43 0.22 8.73 8.82
CA THR A 43 0.02 10.18 8.94
C THR A 43 -0.73 10.73 7.73
N GLU A 44 -0.40 10.30 6.52
CA GLU A 44 -1.09 10.75 5.30
C GLU A 44 -2.54 10.25 5.25
N ILE A 45 -2.77 8.94 5.48
CA ILE A 45 -4.13 8.39 5.41
C ILE A 45 -5.04 8.83 6.56
N SER A 46 -4.50 9.18 7.73
CA SER A 46 -5.29 9.69 8.86
C SER A 46 -5.93 11.06 8.59
N ARG A 47 -5.43 11.78 7.60
CA ARG A 47 -5.93 13.10 7.18
C ARG A 47 -7.03 13.02 6.12
N LEU A 48 -7.24 11.84 5.50
CA LEU A 48 -8.23 11.66 4.45
C LEU A 48 -9.65 11.82 5.01
N LYS A 49 -10.46 12.59 4.29
CA LYS A 49 -11.86 12.78 4.62
C LYS A 49 -12.75 12.01 3.64
N GLY A 50 -13.76 11.32 4.17
CA GLY A 50 -14.73 10.60 3.33
C GLY A 50 -14.24 9.23 2.82
N MET A 51 -13.08 8.76 3.30
CA MET A 51 -12.56 7.43 3.01
C MET A 51 -12.32 6.69 4.34
N ARG A 52 -12.88 5.50 4.49
CA ARG A 52 -12.61 4.62 5.65
C ARG A 52 -11.23 4.01 5.48
N THR A 53 -10.37 4.19 6.46
CA THR A 53 -8.98 3.69 6.44
C THR A 53 -8.80 2.57 7.46
N GLU A 54 -8.03 1.53 7.12
CA GLU A 54 -7.69 0.40 7.98
C GLU A 54 -6.21 0.04 7.82
N LEU A 55 -5.55 -0.33 8.92
CA LEU A 55 -4.19 -0.88 8.92
C LEU A 55 -4.25 -2.40 8.82
N TRP A 56 -3.64 -2.97 7.79
CA TRP A 56 -3.60 -4.41 7.53
C TRP A 56 -2.17 -4.94 7.68
N MET A 57 -1.92 -5.66 8.77
CA MET A 57 -0.59 -6.19 9.11
C MET A 57 -0.39 -7.61 8.60
N SER A 58 0.85 -7.96 8.23
CA SER A 58 1.21 -9.32 7.81
C SER A 58 1.03 -10.37 8.91
N GLU A 59 1.19 -9.94 10.18
CA GLU A 59 1.05 -10.76 11.39
C GLU A 59 0.82 -9.87 12.61
N GLN A 60 0.44 -10.47 13.74
CA GLN A 60 0.26 -9.74 15.01
C GLN A 60 1.61 -9.20 15.51
N HIS A 61 1.62 -7.95 15.95
CA HIS A 61 2.80 -7.32 16.52
C HIS A 61 2.40 -6.16 17.45
N PRO A 62 3.00 -6.00 18.65
CA PRO A 62 2.62 -4.96 19.61
C PRO A 62 2.68 -3.53 19.05
N VAL A 63 3.64 -3.26 18.18
CA VAL A 63 3.75 -1.94 17.52
C VAL A 63 2.53 -1.64 16.64
N ALA A 64 1.89 -2.64 16.05
CA ALA A 64 0.69 -2.44 15.23
C ALA A 64 -0.51 -1.99 16.07
N GLU A 65 -0.64 -2.52 17.29
CA GLU A 65 -1.66 -2.08 18.24
C GLU A 65 -1.42 -0.62 18.65
N ALA A 66 -0.17 -0.26 18.97
CA ALA A 66 0.21 1.11 19.30
C ALA A 66 -0.07 2.08 18.12
N TRP A 67 0.19 1.68 16.87
CA TRP A 67 -0.17 2.48 15.71
C TRP A 67 -1.68 2.63 15.55
N SER A 68 -2.43 1.53 15.69
CA SER A 68 -3.90 1.54 15.62
C SER A 68 -4.51 2.52 16.63
N GLU A 69 -4.04 2.48 17.87
CA GLU A 69 -4.48 3.40 18.93
C GLU A 69 -4.08 4.85 18.64
N ARG A 70 -2.79 5.10 18.33
CA ARG A 70 -2.24 6.43 18.08
C ARG A 70 -2.92 7.17 16.91
N PHE A 71 -3.22 6.45 15.83
CA PHE A 71 -3.82 7.03 14.63
C PHE A 71 -5.34 6.84 14.57
N ALA A 72 -5.94 6.17 15.58
CA ALA A 72 -7.37 5.83 15.62
C ALA A 72 -7.85 5.10 14.35
N ILE A 73 -7.02 4.17 13.83
CA ILE A 73 -7.26 3.40 12.60
C ILE A 73 -7.46 1.92 12.97
N PRO A 74 -8.57 1.27 12.56
CA PRO A 74 -8.80 -0.15 12.84
C PRO A 74 -7.67 -1.04 12.33
N LEU A 75 -7.26 -2.02 13.16
CA LEU A 75 -6.24 -3.02 12.85
C LEU A 75 -6.87 -4.29 12.30
N ARG A 76 -6.30 -4.83 11.23
CA ARG A 76 -6.67 -6.09 10.60
C ARG A 76 -5.42 -6.94 10.34
N LEU A 77 -5.62 -8.25 10.15
CA LEU A 77 -4.57 -9.15 9.69
C LEU A 77 -4.79 -9.53 8.23
N GLN A 78 -3.72 -9.48 7.44
CA GLN A 78 -3.72 -9.96 6.06
C GLN A 78 -3.96 -11.46 6.02
N GLN A 79 -4.80 -11.93 5.10
CA GLN A 79 -5.12 -13.34 4.92
C GLN A 79 -4.91 -13.74 3.46
N GLY A 80 -4.16 -14.80 3.22
CA GLY A 80 -3.85 -15.32 1.90
C GLY A 80 -2.47 -15.96 1.83
N VAL A 81 -2.30 -16.87 0.88
CA VAL A 81 -1.07 -17.66 0.69
C VAL A 81 0.06 -16.86 0.04
N ASP A 82 -0.27 -15.80 -0.69
CA ASP A 82 0.66 -14.89 -1.33
C ASP A 82 0.16 -13.44 -1.25
N LEU A 83 0.94 -12.49 -1.76
CA LEU A 83 0.60 -11.07 -1.74
C LEU A 83 -0.72 -10.78 -2.49
N GLY A 84 -0.92 -11.44 -3.63
CA GLY A 84 -2.13 -11.25 -4.43
C GLY A 84 -3.39 -11.74 -3.73
N ALA A 85 -3.34 -12.93 -3.13
CA ALA A 85 -4.44 -13.45 -2.33
C ALA A 85 -4.77 -12.55 -1.14
N ARG A 86 -3.75 -11.98 -0.49
CA ARG A 86 -3.93 -11.02 0.62
C ARG A 86 -4.59 -9.73 0.17
N MET A 87 -4.13 -9.15 -0.94
CA MET A 87 -4.73 -7.93 -1.51
C MET A 87 -6.17 -8.17 -1.95
N HIS A 88 -6.43 -9.27 -2.68
CA HIS A 88 -7.78 -9.65 -3.09
C HIS A 88 -8.71 -9.83 -1.89
N HIS A 89 -8.26 -10.53 -0.84
CA HIS A 89 -9.03 -10.71 0.39
C HIS A 89 -9.41 -9.38 1.05
N ALA A 90 -8.45 -8.45 1.19
CA ALA A 90 -8.70 -7.15 1.80
C ALA A 90 -9.69 -6.30 0.98
N LEU A 91 -9.52 -6.26 -0.35
CA LEU A 91 -10.44 -5.57 -1.26
C LEU A 91 -11.85 -6.15 -1.20
N GLN A 92 -11.97 -7.48 -1.23
CA GLN A 92 -13.26 -8.17 -1.12
C GLN A 92 -13.95 -7.87 0.22
N GLN A 93 -13.22 -7.90 1.33
CA GLN A 93 -13.74 -7.57 2.66
C GLN A 93 -14.28 -6.13 2.72
N GLN A 94 -13.52 -5.17 2.22
CA GLN A 94 -13.93 -3.77 2.21
C GLN A 94 -15.20 -3.54 1.37
N LEU A 95 -15.27 -4.15 0.17
CA LEU A 95 -16.42 -4.08 -0.73
C LEU A 95 -17.65 -4.77 -0.10
N SER A 96 -17.49 -5.94 0.52
CA SER A 96 -18.55 -6.65 1.23
C SER A 96 -19.07 -5.87 2.45
N CYS A 97 -18.22 -5.01 3.05
CA CYS A 97 -18.62 -4.11 4.14
C CYS A 97 -19.21 -2.77 3.64
N GLY A 98 -19.67 -2.71 2.37
CA GLY A 98 -20.43 -1.60 1.81
C GLY A 98 -19.59 -0.48 1.19
N ALA A 99 -18.28 -0.68 0.96
CA ALA A 99 -17.52 0.25 0.13
C ALA A 99 -17.99 0.14 -1.33
N SER A 100 -18.21 1.28 -1.99
CA SER A 100 -18.49 1.34 -3.43
C SER A 100 -17.22 1.25 -4.28
N PHE A 101 -16.06 1.52 -3.66
CA PHE A 101 -14.73 1.35 -4.23
C PHE A 101 -13.73 1.10 -3.09
N ALA A 102 -12.83 0.14 -3.26
CA ALA A 102 -11.86 -0.25 -2.24
C ALA A 102 -10.44 -0.17 -2.79
N PHE A 103 -9.50 0.28 -1.94
CA PHE A 103 -8.10 0.41 -2.27
C PHE A 103 -7.23 -0.44 -1.33
N VAL A 104 -6.11 -0.93 -1.87
CA VAL A 104 -4.96 -1.44 -1.11
C VAL A 104 -3.75 -0.59 -1.46
N MET A 105 -3.02 -0.15 -0.45
CA MET A 105 -1.82 0.68 -0.56
C MET A 105 -0.65 0.05 0.21
N GLY A 106 0.54 0.01 -0.38
CA GLY A 106 1.78 -0.31 0.32
C GLY A 106 2.26 0.86 1.20
N CYS A 107 2.91 0.55 2.31
CA CYS A 107 3.43 1.57 3.23
C CYS A 107 4.79 2.15 2.84
N ASP A 108 5.43 1.65 1.81
CA ASP A 108 6.80 1.96 1.41
C ASP A 108 6.94 2.94 0.25
N CYS A 109 5.83 3.48 -0.24
CA CYS A 109 5.76 4.44 -1.33
C CYS A 109 5.44 5.85 -0.77
N PRO A 110 6.44 6.65 -0.36
CA PRO A 110 6.21 7.90 0.36
C PRO A 110 5.56 9.02 -0.46
N THR A 111 5.46 8.83 -1.77
CA THR A 111 4.76 9.76 -2.68
C THR A 111 3.27 9.45 -2.83
N LEU A 112 2.77 8.37 -2.22
CA LEU A 112 1.34 8.14 -2.04
C LEU A 112 0.81 9.00 -0.88
N ASP A 113 0.92 10.29 -1.05
CA ASP A 113 0.46 11.30 -0.11
C ASP A 113 -1.06 11.53 -0.21
N MET A 114 -1.59 12.36 0.67
CA MET A 114 -3.01 12.72 0.70
C MET A 114 -3.51 13.24 -0.67
N ARG A 115 -2.70 14.01 -1.41
CA ARG A 115 -3.10 14.57 -2.72
C ARG A 115 -3.25 13.48 -3.77
N TYR A 116 -2.34 12.51 -3.75
CA TYR A 116 -2.43 11.36 -4.64
C TYR A 116 -3.68 10.52 -4.33
N LEU A 117 -3.96 10.30 -3.06
CA LEU A 117 -5.12 9.53 -2.62
C LEU A 117 -6.45 10.25 -2.89
N ASP A 118 -6.50 11.58 -2.75
CA ASP A 118 -7.66 12.39 -3.15
C ASP A 118 -7.88 12.33 -4.67
N TRP A 119 -6.80 12.38 -5.46
CA TRP A 119 -6.89 12.16 -6.90
C TRP A 119 -7.45 10.77 -7.21
N ALA A 120 -6.90 9.69 -6.63
CA ALA A 120 -7.39 8.33 -6.83
C ALA A 120 -8.88 8.19 -6.44
N ALA A 121 -9.28 8.78 -5.31
CA ALA A 121 -10.66 8.83 -4.87
C ALA A 121 -11.58 9.51 -5.90
N SER A 122 -11.13 10.60 -6.52
CA SER A 122 -11.90 11.33 -7.54
C SER A 122 -12.12 10.51 -8.82
N GLN A 123 -11.22 9.57 -9.14
CA GLN A 123 -11.34 8.69 -10.32
C GLN A 123 -12.30 7.51 -10.10
N SER A 124 -12.64 7.18 -8.85
CA SER A 124 -13.45 5.99 -8.50
C SER A 124 -14.86 5.96 -9.12
N ALA A 125 -15.41 7.11 -9.49
CA ALA A 125 -16.73 7.20 -10.13
C ALA A 125 -16.75 6.73 -11.59
N GLN A 126 -15.59 6.66 -12.24
CA GLN A 126 -15.47 6.41 -13.68
C GLN A 126 -14.53 5.25 -14.04
N ALA A 127 -13.98 4.56 -13.06
CA ALA A 127 -13.04 3.45 -13.23
C ALA A 127 -13.55 2.17 -12.60
N ASP A 128 -13.18 1.03 -13.16
CA ASP A 128 -13.32 -0.29 -12.53
C ASP A 128 -12.07 -0.63 -11.73
N VAL A 129 -10.90 -0.18 -12.22
CA VAL A 129 -9.58 -0.40 -11.64
C VAL A 129 -8.80 0.92 -11.63
N ILE A 130 -8.14 1.23 -10.50
CA ILE A 130 -7.21 2.35 -10.38
C ILE A 130 -5.87 1.80 -9.91
N ILE A 131 -4.77 2.16 -10.61
CA ILE A 131 -3.43 1.66 -10.28
C ILE A 131 -2.45 2.83 -10.22
N ALA A 132 -1.58 2.83 -9.19
CA ALA A 132 -0.38 3.66 -9.12
C ALA A 132 0.85 2.79 -9.46
N PRO A 133 1.40 2.87 -10.67
CA PRO A 133 2.56 2.11 -11.07
C PRO A 133 3.81 2.55 -10.29
N ALA A 134 4.68 1.61 -9.96
CA ALA A 134 5.94 1.86 -9.25
C ALA A 134 7.16 1.64 -10.17
N GLN A 135 8.25 2.33 -9.87
CA GLN A 135 9.49 2.30 -10.66
C GLN A 135 10.14 0.92 -10.74
N ASP A 136 9.82 0.02 -9.80
CA ASP A 136 10.30 -1.37 -9.79
C ASP A 136 9.50 -2.30 -10.72
N GLY A 137 8.49 -1.78 -11.44
CA GLY A 137 7.60 -2.56 -12.31
C GLY A 137 6.41 -3.20 -11.59
N GLY A 138 6.24 -2.94 -10.29
CA GLY A 138 5.06 -3.24 -9.52
C GLY A 138 4.07 -2.07 -9.46
N TYR A 139 3.32 -2.01 -8.39
CA TYR A 139 2.44 -0.88 -8.06
C TYR A 139 2.35 -0.70 -6.53
N GLY A 140 2.26 0.53 -6.08
CA GLY A 140 2.09 0.83 -4.65
C GLY A 140 0.64 1.05 -4.22
N LEU A 141 -0.28 1.24 -5.19
CA LEU A 141 -1.72 1.36 -4.96
C LEU A 141 -2.47 0.58 -6.03
N ILE A 142 -3.48 -0.19 -5.61
CA ILE A 142 -4.51 -0.74 -6.49
C ILE A 142 -5.88 -0.54 -5.87
N GLY A 143 -6.85 -0.09 -6.67
CA GLY A 143 -8.24 0.07 -6.26
C GLY A 143 -9.19 -0.62 -7.21
N LEU A 144 -10.32 -1.14 -6.68
CA LEU A 144 -11.33 -1.88 -7.42
C LEU A 144 -12.75 -1.42 -7.05
N ALA A 145 -13.63 -1.34 -8.06
CA ALA A 145 -15.07 -1.17 -7.89
C ALA A 145 -15.78 -2.48 -7.50
N GLN A 146 -15.23 -3.62 -7.92
CA GLN A 146 -15.76 -4.96 -7.63
C GLN A 146 -14.60 -5.96 -7.44
N PRO A 147 -14.79 -7.08 -6.71
CA PRO A 147 -13.75 -8.10 -6.56
C PRO A 147 -13.34 -8.70 -7.92
N GLN A 148 -12.05 -8.74 -8.21
CA GLN A 148 -11.46 -9.22 -9.45
C GLN A 148 -10.30 -10.20 -9.16
N ALA A 149 -10.63 -11.43 -8.72
CA ALA A 149 -9.63 -12.42 -8.31
C ALA A 149 -8.58 -12.73 -9.39
N HIS A 150 -8.97 -12.72 -10.68
CA HIS A 150 -8.11 -13.03 -11.80
C HIS A 150 -6.95 -12.03 -11.99
N LEU A 151 -7.08 -10.80 -11.50
CA LEU A 151 -6.00 -9.81 -11.54
C LEU A 151 -4.81 -10.21 -10.65
N PHE A 152 -5.05 -11.05 -9.64
CA PHE A 152 -4.06 -11.42 -8.63
C PHE A 152 -3.55 -12.86 -8.73
N THR A 153 -4.35 -13.75 -9.31
CA THR A 153 -4.05 -15.20 -9.35
C THR A 153 -2.89 -15.49 -10.28
N GLY A 154 -1.88 -16.27 -9.79
CA GLY A 154 -0.73 -16.68 -10.61
C GLY A 154 0.13 -15.51 -11.11
N MET A 155 0.20 -14.43 -10.33
CA MET A 155 1.05 -13.28 -10.62
C MET A 155 2.48 -13.54 -10.14
N PRO A 156 3.53 -13.20 -10.92
CA PRO A 156 4.92 -13.35 -10.49
C PRO A 156 5.32 -12.21 -9.53
N TRP A 157 4.76 -12.23 -8.31
CA TRP A 157 5.00 -11.20 -7.32
C TRP A 157 6.48 -10.96 -7.06
N GLY A 158 6.89 -9.69 -7.02
CA GLY A 158 8.28 -9.27 -6.84
C GLY A 158 9.09 -9.20 -8.14
N SER A 159 8.47 -9.42 -9.30
CA SER A 159 9.08 -9.14 -10.61
C SER A 159 8.70 -7.76 -11.14
N ASP A 160 9.45 -7.25 -12.10
CA ASP A 160 9.22 -5.99 -12.81
C ASP A 160 8.05 -6.03 -13.82
N SER A 161 7.42 -7.19 -13.98
CA SER A 161 6.30 -7.40 -14.90
C SER A 161 4.91 -7.32 -14.26
N VAL A 162 4.83 -7.15 -12.94
CA VAL A 162 3.56 -7.23 -12.18
C VAL A 162 2.56 -6.18 -12.66
N TYR A 163 2.98 -4.92 -12.80
CA TYR A 163 2.10 -3.86 -13.29
C TYR A 163 1.60 -4.14 -14.71
N ALA A 164 2.50 -4.47 -15.64
CA ALA A 164 2.15 -4.73 -17.02
C ALA A 164 1.18 -5.92 -17.16
N GLN A 165 1.40 -7.00 -16.40
CA GLN A 165 0.52 -8.16 -16.41
C GLN A 165 -0.86 -7.85 -15.80
N THR A 166 -0.91 -7.04 -14.72
CA THR A 166 -2.19 -6.62 -14.12
C THR A 166 -2.99 -5.78 -15.11
N LEU A 167 -2.34 -4.82 -15.78
CA LEU A 167 -2.96 -3.97 -16.79
C LEU A 167 -3.53 -4.82 -17.95
N LEU A 168 -2.72 -5.71 -18.51
CA LEU A 168 -3.14 -6.60 -19.60
C LEU A 168 -4.36 -7.45 -19.21
N ARG A 169 -4.38 -8.04 -18.00
CA ARG A 169 -5.51 -8.84 -17.52
C ARG A 169 -6.77 -8.00 -17.34
N ALA A 170 -6.64 -6.78 -16.85
CA ALA A 170 -7.77 -5.87 -16.71
C ALA A 170 -8.35 -5.48 -18.07
N GLU A 171 -7.50 -5.14 -19.05
CA GLU A 171 -7.90 -4.81 -20.41
C GLU A 171 -8.59 -5.99 -21.12
N LEU A 172 -8.02 -7.21 -21.03
CA LEU A 172 -8.62 -8.41 -21.59
C LEU A 172 -10.00 -8.76 -20.98
N SER A 173 -10.25 -8.31 -19.76
CA SER A 173 -11.54 -8.47 -19.07
C SER A 173 -12.51 -7.31 -19.32
N GLY A 174 -12.15 -6.35 -20.19
CA GLY A 174 -12.97 -5.19 -20.51
C GLY A 174 -13.14 -4.19 -19.36
N LEU A 175 -12.25 -4.23 -18.35
CA LEU A 175 -12.28 -3.32 -17.22
C LEU A 175 -11.72 -1.96 -17.60
N LYS A 176 -12.39 -0.90 -17.17
CA LYS A 176 -11.92 0.47 -17.35
C LYS A 176 -10.83 0.80 -16.33
N VAL A 177 -9.59 0.85 -16.79
CA VAL A 177 -8.41 1.13 -15.96
C VAL A 177 -8.08 2.61 -16.00
N VAL A 178 -7.81 3.19 -14.81
CA VAL A 178 -7.21 4.51 -14.67
C VAL A 178 -5.85 4.36 -14.00
N THR A 179 -4.80 4.79 -14.69
CA THR A 179 -3.42 4.75 -14.20
C THR A 179 -3.02 6.14 -13.69
N GLY A 180 -2.48 6.19 -12.48
CA GLY A 180 -1.93 7.41 -11.89
C GLY A 180 -0.49 7.70 -12.33
N ALA A 181 0.07 8.77 -11.79
CA ALA A 181 1.47 9.08 -11.95
C ALA A 181 2.35 7.97 -11.35
N GLU A 182 3.49 7.70 -11.98
CA GLU A 182 4.45 6.73 -11.47
C GLU A 182 4.99 7.17 -10.10
N ILE A 183 5.06 6.22 -9.19
CA ILE A 183 5.58 6.40 -7.82
C ILE A 183 6.89 5.62 -7.65
N TRP A 184 7.54 5.81 -6.50
CA TRP A 184 8.73 5.04 -6.11
C TRP A 184 8.57 4.50 -4.70
N ASP A 185 9.17 3.35 -4.45
CA ASP A 185 9.23 2.70 -3.14
C ASP A 185 10.63 2.84 -2.51
N VAL A 186 10.67 2.70 -1.21
CA VAL A 186 11.93 2.71 -0.44
C VAL A 186 12.36 1.27 -0.19
N ASP A 187 13.25 0.74 -1.03
CA ASP A 187 13.70 -0.65 -0.94
C ASP A 187 15.23 -0.79 -0.79
N ARG A 188 16.01 0.16 -1.33
CA ARG A 188 17.46 0.15 -1.33
C ARG A 188 18.05 1.35 -0.54
N PRO A 189 19.34 1.32 -0.17
CA PRO A 189 20.00 2.41 0.56
C PRO A 189 19.89 3.79 -0.13
N GLU A 190 19.94 3.83 -1.45
CA GLU A 190 19.76 5.05 -2.24
C GLU A 190 18.36 5.63 -2.10
N ASP A 191 17.32 4.77 -2.07
CA ASP A 191 15.92 5.18 -1.87
C ASP A 191 15.72 5.74 -0.45
N TRP A 192 16.34 5.07 0.54
CA TRP A 192 16.32 5.56 1.92
C TRP A 192 16.98 6.93 2.04
N THR A 193 18.10 7.15 1.39
CA THR A 193 18.78 8.46 1.33
C THR A 193 17.89 9.51 0.67
N ARG A 194 17.21 9.15 -0.44
CA ARG A 194 16.22 9.99 -1.11
C ARG A 194 15.05 10.34 -0.19
N TYR A 195 14.50 9.35 0.52
CA TYR A 195 13.43 9.55 1.50
C TYR A 195 13.85 10.50 2.61
N GLN A 196 15.00 10.30 3.22
CA GLN A 196 15.49 11.17 4.29
C GLN A 196 15.67 12.61 3.83
N ARG A 197 16.18 12.82 2.61
CA ARG A 197 16.36 14.17 2.04
C ARG A 197 15.02 14.87 1.81
N LEU A 198 13.98 14.17 1.37
CA LEU A 198 12.70 14.75 1.00
C LEU A 198 11.75 14.89 2.20
N PHE A 199 11.79 13.96 3.14
CA PHE A 199 10.81 13.84 4.22
C PHE A 199 11.43 13.83 5.63
N GLY A 200 12.74 13.63 5.76
CA GLY A 200 13.41 13.47 7.05
C GLY A 200 13.42 14.71 7.96
N CYS A 201 13.14 15.89 7.42
CA CYS A 201 13.07 17.14 8.20
C CYS A 201 11.69 17.42 8.82
N GLN A 202 10.67 16.56 8.55
CA GLN A 202 9.31 16.80 9.06
C GLN A 202 9.04 16.19 10.44
N GLY A 203 10.02 15.57 11.07
CA GLY A 203 9.86 14.83 12.31
C GLY A 203 10.85 15.16 13.43
N ARG A 204 11.07 16.47 13.72
CA ARG A 204 11.57 16.87 15.05
C ARG A 204 10.61 17.87 15.64
N PRO A 205 9.99 17.52 16.80
CA PRO A 205 9.25 18.47 17.61
C PRO A 205 10.17 19.57 18.14
#